data_5a9d26791534413f31a3e928609cfe8b
#
_entry.id   5a9d26791534413f31a3e928609cfe8b
#
_cell.length_a   1.000
_cell.length_b   1.000
_cell.length_c   1.000
_cell.angle_alpha   90.00
_cell.angle_beta   90.00
_cell.angle_gamma   90.00
#
_symmetry.space_group_name_H-M   'P 1'
#
loop_
_entity.id
_entity.type
_entity.pdbx_description
1 polymer ?
#
loop_
_entity_poly.entity_id
_entity_poly.type
_entity_poly.pdbx_seq_one_letter_code
_entity_poly.pdbx_strand_id
1 'polypeptide(L)'
;MHSGLDFIAALMTLYAIRIVIRPPDTKYTYGYAKFESISSLAEIILLFAVASWVFYEGLERLLSPENIQPEITILSFLVMFVSIAVDFGRSRALYKAARKYGSQALEADGLHFKTDMISSAIVVVGLSLVLFFDVPDADAYAAIAVAGMIVYTSLGLGRRTLDVLLDRAPLGVYHQVVESVSGLEGVNRPHDIRIRKMGPETLIDMHIEVPRTFTHDRAHRVATTVEEKVRQVLPNSDVLVHVDATEYSNETMVDRIRLIAAETDGIRNVHSIYMSRIVPASVETAADREEKMSGIKANSTLNNSPSNKDLKEENDDDPQLLVQPLSLSSLLHLYLDVQMNPELDLNTAHTIIESFEIRLKNEIPQIRNVTTHIEIEASDDVSIIGIEKISSRPYTEQIRKIALSVDRVNDCKDVSVVDVNAEQHITLTISIEAGMENDPTSLADAHRIATYVQNLIIRQTGSSRVVVHTEPAN
;
A
#
# COMPACT_ATOMS: atom_id res chain seq x y z
N MET A 1 -37.48 8.58 -44.56
CA MET A 1 -36.68 9.29 -43.55
C MET A 1 -35.81 8.33 -42.71
N HIS A 2 -36.30 7.12 -42.39
CA HIS A 2 -35.60 6.16 -41.54
C HIS A 2 -34.19 5.82 -42.09
N SER A 3 -34.08 5.39 -43.37
CA SER A 3 -32.79 5.05 -43.98
C SER A 3 -31.73 6.15 -44.01
N GLY A 4 -32.12 7.43 -43.94
CA GLY A 4 -31.21 8.56 -43.82
C GLY A 4 -30.58 8.67 -42.42
N LEU A 5 -31.37 8.38 -41.38
CA LEU A 5 -30.89 8.36 -40.02
C LEU A 5 -29.97 7.17 -39.72
N ASP A 6 -30.28 6.01 -40.28
CA ASP A 6 -29.44 4.81 -40.22
C ASP A 6 -28.07 5.04 -40.85
N PHE A 7 -28.04 5.74 -41.98
CA PHE A 7 -26.80 6.11 -42.66
C PHE A 7 -25.95 7.07 -41.82
N ILE A 8 -26.59 8.05 -41.14
CA ILE A 8 -25.90 8.97 -40.25
C ILE A 8 -25.34 8.21 -39.04
N ALA A 9 -26.12 7.32 -38.41
CA ALA A 9 -25.67 6.48 -37.32
C ALA A 9 -24.45 5.65 -37.71
N ALA A 10 -24.51 4.94 -38.84
CA ALA A 10 -23.38 4.15 -39.33
C ALA A 10 -22.12 4.98 -39.62
N LEU A 11 -22.28 6.22 -40.14
CA LEU A 11 -21.14 7.15 -40.30
C LEU A 11 -20.54 7.59 -38.98
N MET A 12 -21.38 7.87 -37.96
CA MET A 12 -20.93 8.24 -36.61
C MET A 12 -20.13 7.12 -35.97
N THR A 13 -20.62 5.88 -36.04
CA THR A 13 -19.92 4.70 -35.52
C THR A 13 -18.59 4.48 -36.23
N LEU A 14 -18.57 4.56 -37.58
CA LEU A 14 -17.33 4.46 -38.35
C LEU A 14 -16.30 5.53 -38.00
N TYR A 15 -16.76 6.77 -37.78
CA TYR A 15 -15.90 7.89 -37.40
C TYR A 15 -15.36 7.69 -35.99
N ALA A 16 -16.22 7.29 -35.04
CA ALA A 16 -15.82 6.99 -33.67
C ALA A 16 -14.74 5.89 -33.60
N ILE A 17 -14.95 4.78 -34.31
CA ILE A 17 -13.98 3.68 -34.36
C ILE A 17 -12.63 4.15 -34.94
N ARG A 18 -12.62 5.00 -35.97
CA ARG A 18 -11.39 5.58 -36.53
C ARG A 18 -10.65 6.47 -35.54
N ILE A 19 -11.37 7.18 -34.66
CA ILE A 19 -10.75 8.00 -33.61
C ILE A 19 -10.19 7.12 -32.50
N VAL A 20 -10.94 6.14 -32.05
CA VAL A 20 -10.57 5.22 -30.95
C VAL A 20 -9.27 4.46 -31.21
N ILE A 21 -8.99 4.10 -32.49
CA ILE A 21 -7.76 3.38 -32.87
C ILE A 21 -6.51 4.29 -32.79
N ARG A 22 -6.66 5.60 -32.64
CA ARG A 22 -5.51 6.50 -32.52
C ARG A 22 -4.75 6.22 -31.21
N PRO A 23 -3.39 6.19 -31.26
CA PRO A 23 -2.60 6.05 -30.06
C PRO A 23 -2.80 7.26 -29.14
N PRO A 24 -2.57 7.10 -27.83
CA PRO A 24 -2.50 8.22 -26.88
C PRO A 24 -1.52 9.30 -27.37
N ASP A 25 -1.84 10.54 -27.09
CA ASP A 25 -1.01 11.71 -27.40
C ASP A 25 -0.91 12.64 -26.18
N THR A 26 -0.19 13.75 -26.34
CA THR A 26 -0.03 14.75 -25.26
C THR A 26 -1.31 15.42 -24.81
N LYS A 27 -2.38 15.38 -25.64
CA LYS A 27 -3.69 15.98 -25.38
C LYS A 27 -4.66 14.98 -24.71
N TYR A 28 -4.58 13.71 -25.15
CA TYR A 28 -5.39 12.60 -24.65
C TYR A 28 -4.46 11.46 -24.21
N THR A 29 -3.85 11.63 -23.02
CA THR A 29 -2.82 10.73 -22.49
C THR A 29 -3.29 9.31 -22.23
N TYR A 30 -4.59 9.12 -21.96
CA TYR A 30 -5.23 7.80 -21.86
C TYR A 30 -5.80 7.30 -23.21
N GLY A 31 -5.57 8.03 -24.31
CA GLY A 31 -6.12 7.69 -25.61
C GLY A 31 -7.57 8.15 -25.82
N TYR A 32 -8.21 7.59 -26.84
CA TYR A 32 -9.48 8.06 -27.35
C TYR A 32 -10.66 7.12 -27.10
N ALA A 33 -10.50 6.10 -26.25
CA ALA A 33 -11.51 5.06 -26.06
C ALA A 33 -12.89 5.59 -25.63
N LYS A 34 -12.98 6.68 -24.84
CA LYS A 34 -14.25 7.29 -24.43
C LYS A 34 -15.06 7.92 -25.59
N PHE A 35 -14.44 8.18 -26.76
CA PHE A 35 -15.17 8.64 -27.94
C PHE A 35 -16.18 7.61 -28.44
N GLU A 36 -15.90 6.34 -28.23
CA GLU A 36 -16.83 5.25 -28.52
C GLU A 36 -18.11 5.34 -27.66
N SER A 37 -17.97 5.60 -26.37
CA SER A 37 -19.10 5.79 -25.48
C SER A 37 -19.92 7.06 -25.82
N ILE A 38 -19.25 8.13 -26.28
CA ILE A 38 -19.92 9.34 -26.75
C ILE A 38 -20.74 9.04 -28.02
N SER A 39 -20.18 8.27 -28.97
CA SER A 39 -20.90 7.84 -30.17
C SER A 39 -22.13 7.00 -29.84
N SER A 40 -21.97 6.02 -28.94
CA SER A 40 -23.09 5.19 -28.47
C SER A 40 -24.18 6.03 -27.79
N LEU A 41 -23.80 7.04 -27.01
CA LEU A 41 -24.77 7.95 -26.38
C LEU A 41 -25.54 8.76 -27.43
N ALA A 42 -24.85 9.25 -28.48
CA ALA A 42 -25.49 9.99 -29.56
C ALA A 42 -26.48 9.12 -30.35
N GLU A 43 -26.17 7.84 -30.60
CA GLU A 43 -27.09 6.87 -31.20
C GLU A 43 -28.32 6.63 -30.32
N ILE A 44 -28.15 6.50 -28.99
CA ILE A 44 -29.26 6.34 -28.07
C ILE A 44 -30.17 7.57 -28.08
N ILE A 45 -29.63 8.79 -28.14
CA ILE A 45 -30.40 10.01 -28.27
C ILE A 45 -31.22 10.02 -29.60
N LEU A 46 -30.60 9.57 -30.69
CA LEU A 46 -31.25 9.42 -31.98
C LEU A 46 -32.42 8.41 -31.91
N LEU A 47 -32.20 7.25 -31.27
CA LEU A 47 -33.28 6.26 -31.04
C LEU A 47 -34.43 6.81 -30.22
N PHE A 48 -34.16 7.61 -29.19
CA PHE A 48 -35.21 8.31 -28.43
C PHE A 48 -36.00 9.32 -29.29
N ALA A 49 -35.31 10.04 -30.17
CA ALA A 49 -35.99 10.97 -31.09
C ALA A 49 -36.91 10.22 -32.06
N VAL A 50 -36.42 9.10 -32.62
CA VAL A 50 -37.25 8.22 -33.49
C VAL A 50 -38.43 7.63 -32.74
N ALA A 51 -38.19 7.07 -31.54
CA ALA A 51 -39.27 6.51 -30.71
C ALA A 51 -40.36 7.57 -30.36
N SER A 52 -39.92 8.78 -30.03
CA SER A 52 -40.85 9.91 -29.75
C SER A 52 -41.67 10.26 -30.98
N TRP A 53 -41.05 10.29 -32.16
CA TRP A 53 -41.75 10.54 -33.41
C TRP A 53 -42.78 9.45 -33.73
N VAL A 54 -42.40 8.17 -33.66
CA VAL A 54 -43.28 7.03 -33.90
C VAL A 54 -44.44 7.00 -32.90
N PHE A 55 -44.17 7.31 -31.62
CA PHE A 55 -45.22 7.42 -30.59
C PHE A 55 -46.23 8.52 -30.92
N TYR A 56 -45.74 9.72 -31.29
CA TYR A 56 -46.56 10.83 -31.67
C TYR A 56 -47.48 10.50 -32.87
N GLU A 57 -46.90 9.89 -33.93
CA GLU A 57 -47.65 9.48 -35.12
C GLU A 57 -48.69 8.40 -34.80
N GLY A 58 -48.33 7.39 -33.96
CA GLY A 58 -49.25 6.35 -33.52
C GLY A 58 -50.45 6.96 -32.70
N LEU A 59 -50.15 7.94 -31.84
CA LEU A 59 -51.18 8.62 -31.05
C LEU A 59 -52.10 9.50 -31.90
N GLU A 60 -51.52 10.22 -32.87
CA GLU A 60 -52.29 11.06 -33.81
C GLU A 60 -53.28 10.22 -34.63
N ARG A 61 -52.84 9.04 -35.12
CA ARG A 61 -53.70 8.08 -35.83
C ARG A 61 -54.84 7.56 -34.96
N LEU A 62 -54.66 7.35 -33.68
CA LEU A 62 -55.73 6.91 -32.76
C LEU A 62 -56.70 8.02 -32.41
N LEU A 63 -56.26 9.28 -32.38
CA LEU A 63 -57.09 10.44 -32.00
C LEU A 63 -57.81 11.09 -33.18
N SER A 64 -57.33 10.92 -34.41
CA SER A 64 -57.88 11.50 -35.62
C SER A 64 -58.65 10.43 -36.40
N PRO A 65 -59.99 10.49 -36.45
CA PRO A 65 -60.81 9.46 -37.09
C PRO A 65 -60.81 9.51 -38.62
N GLU A 66 -60.01 10.38 -39.24
CA GLU A 66 -59.83 10.38 -40.73
C GLU A 66 -58.93 9.20 -41.08
N ASN A 67 -59.62 8.08 -41.41
CA ASN A 67 -59.02 6.80 -41.81
C ASN A 67 -58.17 6.93 -43.06
N ILE A 68 -56.91 7.26 -42.96
CA ILE A 68 -55.91 6.95 -43.97
C ILE A 68 -55.58 5.45 -43.76
N GLN A 69 -56.40 4.60 -44.37
CA GLN A 69 -56.10 3.18 -44.37
C GLN A 69 -54.81 2.96 -45.19
N PRO A 70 -53.80 2.35 -44.59
CA PRO A 70 -52.58 2.03 -45.34
C PRO A 70 -52.96 1.08 -46.52
N GLU A 71 -52.51 1.36 -47.75
CA GLU A 71 -52.66 0.43 -48.87
C GLU A 71 -51.77 -0.79 -48.63
N ILE A 72 -52.40 -1.84 -48.06
CA ILE A 72 -51.71 -3.09 -47.75
C ILE A 72 -51.55 -3.94 -49.01
N THR A 73 -50.34 -3.98 -49.55
CA THR A 73 -49.98 -4.71 -50.74
C THR A 73 -49.14 -5.94 -50.34
N ILE A 74 -49.25 -7.06 -51.08
CA ILE A 74 -48.40 -8.25 -50.88
C ILE A 74 -46.91 -7.86 -50.97
N LEU A 75 -46.58 -6.85 -51.80
CA LEU A 75 -45.21 -6.31 -51.90
C LEU A 75 -44.71 -5.70 -50.62
N SER A 76 -45.58 -5.06 -49.82
CA SER A 76 -45.24 -4.48 -48.48
C SER A 76 -44.77 -5.58 -47.54
N PHE A 77 -45.44 -6.72 -47.50
CA PHE A 77 -45.04 -7.87 -46.67
C PHE A 77 -43.69 -8.44 -47.12
N LEU A 78 -43.48 -8.59 -48.45
CA LEU A 78 -42.23 -9.10 -49.01
C LEU A 78 -41.05 -8.21 -48.60
N VAL A 79 -41.19 -6.89 -48.76
CA VAL A 79 -40.16 -5.89 -48.37
C VAL A 79 -39.84 -5.99 -46.89
N MET A 80 -40.86 -6.10 -46.03
CA MET A 80 -40.66 -6.20 -44.57
C MET A 80 -39.98 -7.50 -44.19
N PHE A 81 -40.31 -8.65 -44.79
CA PHE A 81 -39.61 -9.91 -44.54
C PHE A 81 -38.15 -9.87 -44.97
N VAL A 82 -37.84 -9.22 -46.11
CA VAL A 82 -36.46 -9.03 -46.58
C VAL A 82 -35.71 -8.13 -45.59
N SER A 83 -36.34 -7.01 -45.14
CA SER A 83 -35.75 -6.11 -44.12
C SER A 83 -35.43 -6.88 -42.85
N ILE A 84 -36.38 -7.62 -42.30
CA ILE A 84 -36.18 -8.44 -41.07
C ILE A 84 -34.99 -9.42 -41.26
N ALA A 85 -34.87 -10.08 -42.41
CA ALA A 85 -33.78 -11.02 -42.67
C ALA A 85 -32.41 -10.32 -42.72
N VAL A 86 -32.35 -9.15 -43.36
CA VAL A 86 -31.12 -8.34 -43.47
C VAL A 86 -30.72 -7.81 -42.09
N ASP A 87 -31.66 -7.24 -41.35
CA ASP A 87 -31.40 -6.67 -40.04
C ASP A 87 -31.00 -7.75 -39.00
N PHE A 88 -31.58 -8.93 -39.08
CA PHE A 88 -31.13 -10.09 -38.31
C PHE A 88 -29.67 -10.45 -38.60
N GLY A 89 -29.29 -10.51 -39.88
CA GLY A 89 -27.91 -10.79 -40.27
C GLY A 89 -26.92 -9.75 -39.78
N ARG A 90 -27.25 -8.46 -39.97
CA ARG A 90 -26.45 -7.31 -39.50
C ARG A 90 -26.32 -7.31 -37.97
N SER A 91 -27.43 -7.37 -37.25
CA SER A 91 -27.44 -7.37 -35.77
C SER A 91 -26.54 -8.50 -35.23
N ARG A 92 -26.70 -9.74 -35.77
CA ARG A 92 -25.89 -10.88 -35.33
C ARG A 92 -24.39 -10.68 -35.60
N ALA A 93 -24.01 -10.10 -36.73
CA ALA A 93 -22.62 -9.81 -37.09
C ALA A 93 -22.02 -8.76 -36.18
N LEU A 94 -22.76 -7.67 -35.89
CA LEU A 94 -22.37 -6.57 -35.02
C LEU A 94 -22.20 -7.02 -33.57
N TYR A 95 -23.16 -7.79 -33.05
CA TYR A 95 -23.01 -8.34 -31.67
C TYR A 95 -21.83 -9.30 -31.53
N LYS A 96 -21.53 -10.10 -32.58
CA LYS A 96 -20.35 -10.96 -32.57
C LYS A 96 -19.07 -10.14 -32.56
N ALA A 97 -19.01 -9.06 -33.33
CA ALA A 97 -17.87 -8.14 -33.35
C ALA A 97 -17.75 -7.36 -32.03
N ALA A 98 -18.86 -6.84 -31.52
CA ALA A 98 -18.91 -6.12 -30.24
C ALA A 98 -18.34 -6.95 -29.09
N ARG A 99 -18.74 -8.21 -28.96
CA ARG A 99 -18.20 -9.14 -27.95
C ARG A 99 -16.72 -9.47 -28.15
N LYS A 100 -16.27 -9.61 -29.40
CA LYS A 100 -14.88 -9.94 -29.71
C LYS A 100 -13.93 -8.78 -29.37
N TYR A 101 -14.34 -7.56 -29.64
CA TYR A 101 -13.51 -6.36 -29.49
C TYR A 101 -13.87 -5.51 -28.25
N GLY A 102 -14.88 -5.89 -27.47
CA GLY A 102 -15.34 -5.14 -26.30
C GLY A 102 -15.92 -3.77 -26.66
N SER A 103 -16.44 -3.58 -27.89
CA SER A 103 -16.86 -2.30 -28.44
C SER A 103 -18.30 -1.97 -28.08
N GLN A 104 -18.51 -0.83 -27.41
CA GLN A 104 -19.82 -0.31 -27.07
C GLN A 104 -20.56 0.27 -28.26
N ALA A 105 -19.84 0.91 -29.20
CA ALA A 105 -20.45 1.46 -30.41
C ALA A 105 -21.02 0.34 -31.27
N LEU A 106 -20.28 -0.78 -31.46
CA LEU A 106 -20.78 -1.93 -32.18
C LEU A 106 -21.95 -2.63 -31.45
N GLU A 107 -21.98 -2.59 -30.12
CA GLU A 107 -23.12 -3.08 -29.32
C GLU A 107 -24.37 -2.22 -29.55
N ALA A 108 -24.21 -0.89 -29.55
CA ALA A 108 -25.29 0.07 -29.80
C ALA A 108 -25.88 -0.12 -31.20
N ASP A 109 -25.02 -0.17 -32.22
CA ASP A 109 -25.40 -0.39 -33.62
C ASP A 109 -26.10 -1.76 -33.80
N GLY A 110 -25.57 -2.83 -33.13
CA GLY A 110 -26.22 -4.13 -33.10
C GLY A 110 -27.60 -4.13 -32.45
N LEU A 111 -27.80 -3.32 -31.40
CA LEU A 111 -29.10 -3.12 -30.74
C LEU A 111 -30.06 -2.36 -31.64
N HIS A 112 -29.59 -1.33 -32.37
CA HIS A 112 -30.39 -0.57 -33.31
C HIS A 112 -31.01 -1.53 -34.37
N PHE A 113 -30.22 -2.32 -35.10
CA PHE A 113 -30.74 -3.27 -36.06
C PHE A 113 -31.62 -4.38 -35.45
N LYS A 114 -31.35 -4.82 -34.23
CA LYS A 114 -32.24 -5.74 -33.50
C LYS A 114 -33.60 -5.11 -33.22
N THR A 115 -33.60 -3.84 -32.84
CA THR A 115 -34.82 -3.08 -32.56
C THR A 115 -35.64 -2.90 -33.82
N ASP A 116 -34.99 -2.58 -34.97
CA ASP A 116 -35.63 -2.43 -36.25
C ASP A 116 -36.26 -3.74 -36.74
N MET A 117 -35.54 -4.86 -36.57
CA MET A 117 -36.06 -6.19 -36.85
C MET A 117 -37.34 -6.49 -36.07
N ILE A 118 -37.34 -6.22 -34.75
CA ILE A 118 -38.50 -6.48 -33.87
C ILE A 118 -39.63 -5.51 -34.20
N SER A 119 -39.31 -4.24 -34.51
CA SER A 119 -40.27 -3.22 -34.95
C SER A 119 -40.98 -3.67 -36.19
N SER A 120 -40.23 -4.08 -37.22
CA SER A 120 -40.78 -4.60 -38.47
C SER A 120 -41.68 -5.82 -38.24
N ALA A 121 -41.30 -6.74 -37.35
CA ALA A 121 -42.11 -7.88 -36.97
C ALA A 121 -43.44 -7.48 -36.32
N ILE A 122 -43.42 -6.51 -35.41
CA ILE A 122 -44.64 -5.99 -34.74
C ILE A 122 -45.54 -5.32 -35.80
N VAL A 123 -44.97 -4.56 -36.72
CA VAL A 123 -45.77 -3.90 -37.81
C VAL A 123 -46.37 -4.95 -38.72
N VAL A 124 -45.62 -6.03 -39.07
CA VAL A 124 -46.21 -7.18 -39.84
C VAL A 124 -47.40 -7.79 -39.13
N VAL A 125 -47.31 -7.97 -37.81
CA VAL A 125 -48.44 -8.47 -37.00
C VAL A 125 -49.60 -7.45 -37.02
N GLY A 126 -49.32 -6.16 -36.82
CA GLY A 126 -50.33 -5.10 -36.85
C GLY A 126 -51.11 -5.07 -38.19
N LEU A 127 -50.36 -5.04 -39.32
CA LEU A 127 -50.92 -5.10 -40.67
C LEU A 127 -51.71 -6.37 -40.94
N SER A 128 -51.26 -7.53 -40.40
CA SER A 128 -51.99 -8.78 -40.52
C SER A 128 -53.29 -8.76 -39.76
N LEU A 129 -53.35 -8.12 -38.57
CA LEU A 129 -54.58 -7.94 -37.85
C LEU A 129 -55.58 -7.02 -38.56
N VAL A 130 -55.12 -5.98 -39.22
CA VAL A 130 -55.96 -5.13 -40.06
C VAL A 130 -56.51 -5.92 -41.25
N LEU A 131 -55.66 -6.72 -41.93
CA LEU A 131 -56.03 -7.40 -43.15
C LEU A 131 -56.96 -8.61 -42.92
N PHE A 132 -56.67 -9.43 -41.89
CA PHE A 132 -57.33 -10.73 -41.67
C PHE A 132 -58.47 -10.64 -40.63
N PHE A 133 -58.40 -9.66 -39.70
CA PHE A 133 -59.32 -9.59 -38.55
C PHE A 133 -60.14 -8.27 -38.53
N ASP A 134 -59.94 -7.41 -39.53
CA ASP A 134 -60.66 -6.13 -39.68
C ASP A 134 -60.60 -5.21 -38.44
N VAL A 135 -59.39 -5.15 -37.81
CA VAL A 135 -59.14 -4.28 -36.65
C VAL A 135 -58.42 -3.03 -37.15
N PRO A 136 -59.15 -1.91 -37.42
CA PRO A 136 -58.56 -0.74 -38.12
C PRO A 136 -57.43 -0.03 -37.37
N ASP A 137 -57.48 -0.09 -36.02
CA ASP A 137 -56.50 0.64 -35.18
C ASP A 137 -55.29 -0.24 -34.78
N ALA A 138 -55.19 -1.47 -35.29
CA ALA A 138 -54.09 -2.40 -34.91
C ALA A 138 -52.71 -1.88 -35.30
N ASP A 139 -52.60 -1.12 -36.41
CA ASP A 139 -51.32 -0.50 -36.83
C ASP A 139 -50.89 0.58 -35.85
N ALA A 140 -51.82 1.44 -35.37
CA ALA A 140 -51.50 2.47 -34.41
C ALA A 140 -51.09 1.89 -33.04
N TYR A 141 -51.76 0.82 -32.58
CA TYR A 141 -51.31 0.12 -31.35
C TYR A 141 -49.93 -0.56 -31.54
N ALA A 142 -49.66 -1.11 -32.69
CA ALA A 142 -48.36 -1.68 -33.04
C ALA A 142 -47.27 -0.60 -33.01
N ALA A 143 -47.51 0.60 -33.57
CA ALA A 143 -46.58 1.72 -33.54
C ALA A 143 -46.25 2.17 -32.11
N ILE A 144 -47.27 2.30 -31.24
CA ILE A 144 -47.08 2.68 -29.84
C ILE A 144 -46.28 1.59 -29.09
N ALA A 145 -46.59 0.31 -29.32
CA ALA A 145 -45.87 -0.79 -28.72
C ALA A 145 -44.38 -0.82 -29.12
N VAL A 146 -44.10 -0.57 -30.42
CA VAL A 146 -42.74 -0.39 -30.95
C VAL A 146 -42.00 0.75 -30.28
N ALA A 147 -42.63 1.95 -30.20
CA ALA A 147 -42.02 3.09 -29.56
C ALA A 147 -41.67 2.78 -28.09
N GLY A 148 -42.59 2.18 -27.34
CA GLY A 148 -42.35 1.75 -25.95
C GLY A 148 -41.19 0.74 -25.81
N MET A 149 -41.08 -0.21 -26.74
CA MET A 149 -40.01 -1.17 -26.78
C MET A 149 -38.63 -0.52 -27.10
N ILE A 150 -38.59 0.42 -28.05
CA ILE A 150 -37.36 1.18 -28.37
C ILE A 150 -36.89 1.94 -27.14
N VAL A 151 -37.80 2.66 -26.44
CA VAL A 151 -37.46 3.38 -25.20
C VAL A 151 -36.91 2.45 -24.15
N TYR A 152 -37.57 1.31 -23.89
CA TYR A 152 -37.14 0.34 -22.87
C TYR A 152 -35.75 -0.22 -23.14
N THR A 153 -35.49 -0.65 -24.38
CA THR A 153 -34.18 -1.24 -24.75
C THR A 153 -33.07 -0.19 -24.76
N SER A 154 -33.33 1.02 -25.25
CA SER A 154 -32.40 2.14 -25.30
C SER A 154 -32.03 2.66 -23.90
N LEU A 155 -32.96 2.66 -22.93
CA LEU A 155 -32.67 3.03 -21.54
C LEU A 155 -31.65 2.09 -20.90
N GLY A 156 -31.75 0.79 -21.16
CA GLY A 156 -30.79 -0.21 -20.65
C GLY A 156 -29.36 0.02 -21.15
N LEU A 157 -29.23 0.29 -22.45
CA LEU A 157 -27.91 0.62 -23.06
C LEU A 157 -27.41 1.97 -22.59
N GLY A 158 -28.29 2.99 -22.55
CA GLY A 158 -27.96 4.34 -22.10
C GLY A 158 -27.36 4.38 -20.70
N ARG A 159 -27.95 3.63 -19.76
CA ARG A 159 -27.42 3.51 -18.41
C ARG A 159 -26.00 2.92 -18.41
N ARG A 160 -25.75 1.83 -19.15
CA ARG A 160 -24.40 1.23 -19.23
C ARG A 160 -23.37 2.19 -19.84
N THR A 161 -23.75 2.92 -20.90
CA THR A 161 -22.88 3.89 -21.54
C THR A 161 -22.55 5.05 -20.61
N LEU A 162 -23.55 5.55 -19.88
CA LEU A 162 -23.35 6.57 -18.84
C LEU A 162 -22.47 6.05 -17.70
N ASP A 163 -22.68 4.82 -17.23
CA ASP A 163 -21.84 4.20 -16.20
C ASP A 163 -20.35 4.21 -16.61
N VAL A 164 -20.03 3.91 -17.88
CA VAL A 164 -18.65 3.96 -18.39
C VAL A 164 -18.11 5.39 -18.51
N LEU A 165 -18.94 6.35 -18.95
CA LEU A 165 -18.55 7.76 -19.03
C LEU A 165 -18.30 8.36 -17.65
N LEU A 166 -19.05 7.93 -16.64
CA LEU A 166 -18.93 8.35 -15.24
C LEU A 166 -17.90 7.53 -14.44
N ASP A 167 -17.07 6.75 -15.13
CA ASP A 167 -16.00 5.94 -14.53
C ASP A 167 -16.50 4.96 -13.44
N ARG A 168 -17.74 4.44 -13.59
CA ARG A 168 -18.26 3.44 -12.67
C ARG A 168 -17.49 2.13 -12.80
N ALA A 169 -17.05 1.60 -11.66
CA ALA A 169 -16.40 0.30 -11.61
C ALA A 169 -17.34 -0.82 -12.10
N PRO A 170 -16.86 -1.76 -12.93
CA PRO A 170 -17.67 -2.91 -13.34
C PRO A 170 -18.06 -3.76 -12.13
N LEU A 171 -19.29 -4.31 -12.17
CA LEU A 171 -19.84 -5.11 -11.08
C LEU A 171 -18.94 -6.32 -10.75
N GLY A 172 -18.60 -6.49 -9.48
CA GLY A 172 -17.83 -7.62 -8.97
C GLY A 172 -16.31 -7.49 -9.16
N VAL A 173 -15.80 -6.61 -10.04
CA VAL A 173 -14.37 -6.47 -10.30
C VAL A 173 -13.61 -6.00 -9.05
N TYR A 174 -14.19 -5.08 -8.28
CA TYR A 174 -13.57 -4.60 -7.03
C TYR A 174 -13.25 -5.77 -6.07
N HIS A 175 -14.22 -6.65 -5.82
CA HIS A 175 -14.02 -7.81 -4.94
C HIS A 175 -12.98 -8.79 -5.49
N GLN A 176 -12.99 -9.04 -6.80
CA GLN A 176 -12.00 -9.90 -7.47
C GLN A 176 -10.59 -9.35 -7.31
N VAL A 177 -10.39 -8.03 -7.48
CA VAL A 177 -9.10 -7.38 -7.29
C VAL A 177 -8.65 -7.50 -5.83
N VAL A 178 -9.49 -7.12 -4.86
CA VAL A 178 -9.17 -7.24 -3.43
C VAL A 178 -8.81 -8.67 -3.05
N GLU A 179 -9.60 -9.66 -3.47
CA GLU A 179 -9.35 -11.07 -3.18
C GLU A 179 -8.04 -11.58 -3.79
N SER A 180 -7.70 -11.13 -5.01
CA SER A 180 -6.49 -11.57 -5.70
C SER A 180 -5.20 -11.08 -5.03
N VAL A 181 -5.23 -9.96 -4.31
CA VAL A 181 -4.07 -9.35 -3.66
C VAL A 181 -4.04 -9.54 -2.15
N SER A 182 -5.20 -9.88 -1.54
CA SER A 182 -5.28 -10.16 -0.12
C SER A 182 -4.50 -11.43 0.22
N GLY A 183 -3.58 -11.34 1.19
CA GLY A 183 -2.78 -12.48 1.64
C GLY A 183 -1.50 -12.71 0.84
N LEU A 184 -1.14 -11.84 -0.10
CA LEU A 184 0.18 -11.85 -0.72
C LEU A 184 1.25 -11.50 0.30
N GLU A 185 2.38 -12.22 0.26
CA GLU A 185 3.51 -11.95 1.16
C GLU A 185 4.04 -10.53 0.96
N GLY A 186 4.16 -9.79 2.06
CA GLY A 186 4.63 -8.41 2.05
C GLY A 186 3.55 -7.36 1.79
N VAL A 187 2.31 -7.75 1.49
CA VAL A 187 1.16 -6.84 1.38
C VAL A 187 0.36 -6.90 2.68
N ASN A 188 0.28 -5.78 3.39
CA ASN A 188 -0.51 -5.69 4.62
C ASN A 188 -1.98 -5.39 4.30
N ARG A 189 -2.26 -4.28 3.63
CA ARG A 189 -3.62 -3.83 3.33
C ARG A 189 -3.70 -3.16 1.96
N PRO A 190 -4.46 -3.72 0.99
CA PRO A 190 -4.84 -2.99 -0.21
C PRO A 190 -5.92 -1.95 0.13
N HIS A 191 -5.77 -0.70 -0.34
CA HIS A 191 -6.71 0.39 -0.10
C HIS A 191 -6.73 1.40 -1.26
N ASP A 192 -7.59 2.39 -1.20
CA ASP A 192 -7.77 3.43 -2.23
C ASP A 192 -7.87 2.88 -3.67
N ILE A 193 -8.54 1.73 -3.79
CA ILE A 193 -8.67 1.03 -5.07
C ILE A 193 -9.68 1.76 -5.96
N ARG A 194 -9.22 2.23 -7.10
CA ARG A 194 -10.01 2.90 -8.13
C ARG A 194 -10.01 2.06 -9.39
N ILE A 195 -11.18 1.78 -9.91
CA ILE A 195 -11.36 0.92 -11.07
C ILE A 195 -12.27 1.61 -12.06
N ARG A 196 -11.84 1.73 -13.30
CA ARG A 196 -12.64 2.28 -14.41
C ARG A 196 -12.43 1.50 -15.68
N LYS A 197 -13.48 1.46 -16.52
CA LYS A 197 -13.39 0.84 -17.83
C LYS A 197 -13.02 1.87 -18.89
N MET A 198 -12.11 1.49 -19.81
CA MET A 198 -11.66 2.33 -20.90
C MET A 198 -11.60 1.51 -22.19
N GLY A 199 -12.71 1.50 -22.93
CA GLY A 199 -12.86 0.60 -24.08
C GLY A 199 -12.74 -0.86 -23.67
N PRO A 200 -11.84 -1.65 -24.30
CA PRO A 200 -11.62 -3.04 -23.96
C PRO A 200 -10.78 -3.22 -22.65
N GLU A 201 -10.08 -2.18 -22.20
CA GLU A 201 -9.18 -2.23 -21.06
C GLU A 201 -9.86 -1.80 -19.77
N THR A 202 -9.35 -2.29 -18.64
CA THR A 202 -9.74 -1.86 -17.29
C THR A 202 -8.55 -1.22 -16.63
N LEU A 203 -8.67 0.04 -16.23
CA LEU A 203 -7.63 0.76 -15.50
C LEU A 203 -7.88 0.57 -14.01
N ILE A 204 -6.82 0.25 -13.29
CA ILE A 204 -6.85 -0.03 -11.85
C ILE A 204 -5.71 0.72 -11.19
N ASP A 205 -6.05 1.69 -10.35
CA ASP A 205 -5.12 2.37 -9.46
C ASP A 205 -5.37 1.84 -8.05
N MET A 206 -4.33 1.46 -7.33
CA MET A 206 -4.46 0.94 -5.97
C MET A 206 -3.24 1.27 -5.12
N HIS A 207 -3.47 1.36 -3.82
CA HIS A 207 -2.43 1.48 -2.82
C HIS A 207 -2.27 0.16 -2.07
N ILE A 208 -1.04 -0.16 -1.70
CA ILE A 208 -0.71 -1.27 -0.83
C ILE A 208 0.20 -0.80 0.30
N GLU A 209 -0.08 -1.25 1.51
CA GLU A 209 0.82 -1.05 2.62
C GLU A 209 1.89 -2.14 2.64
N VAL A 210 3.16 -1.74 2.79
CA VAL A 210 4.30 -2.64 2.98
C VAL A 210 5.07 -2.24 4.25
N PRO A 211 5.79 -3.17 4.90
CA PRO A 211 6.67 -2.81 6.01
C PRO A 211 7.68 -1.73 5.62
N ARG A 212 7.79 -0.66 6.41
CA ARG A 212 8.77 0.43 6.18
C ARG A 212 10.23 -0.02 6.24
N THR A 213 10.47 -1.23 6.76
CA THR A 213 11.78 -1.89 6.80
C THR A 213 12.21 -2.52 5.48
N PHE A 214 11.30 -2.57 4.47
CA PHE A 214 11.65 -3.11 3.17
C PHE A 214 12.56 -2.16 2.42
N THR A 215 13.59 -2.74 1.76
CA THR A 215 14.37 -1.98 0.78
C THR A 215 13.48 -1.58 -0.39
N HIS A 216 13.84 -0.51 -1.10
CA HIS A 216 13.14 -0.06 -2.31
C HIS A 216 12.93 -1.21 -3.31
N ASP A 217 13.98 -2.02 -3.57
CA ASP A 217 13.90 -3.16 -4.48
C ASP A 217 12.89 -4.23 -4.02
N ARG A 218 12.80 -4.47 -2.71
CA ARG A 218 11.82 -5.43 -2.17
C ARG A 218 10.40 -4.91 -2.30
N ALA A 219 10.18 -3.64 -1.96
CA ALA A 219 8.88 -2.98 -2.11
C ALA A 219 8.43 -2.96 -3.57
N HIS A 220 9.34 -2.65 -4.50
CA HIS A 220 9.07 -2.68 -5.94
C HIS A 220 8.71 -4.10 -6.45
N ARG A 221 9.43 -5.14 -6.01
CA ARG A 221 9.06 -6.52 -6.35
C ARG A 221 7.69 -6.93 -5.84
N VAL A 222 7.31 -6.49 -4.64
CA VAL A 222 5.95 -6.72 -4.10
C VAL A 222 4.91 -6.04 -4.99
N ALA A 223 5.12 -4.77 -5.38
CA ALA A 223 4.22 -4.06 -6.30
C ALA A 223 4.08 -4.80 -7.63
N THR A 224 5.18 -5.23 -8.25
CA THR A 224 5.17 -6.01 -9.48
C THR A 224 4.38 -7.32 -9.32
N THR A 225 4.55 -8.02 -8.20
CA THR A 225 3.79 -9.25 -7.90
C THR A 225 2.29 -8.98 -7.81
N VAL A 226 1.90 -7.87 -7.18
CA VAL A 226 0.49 -7.43 -7.10
C VAL A 226 -0.07 -7.15 -8.50
N GLU A 227 0.65 -6.38 -9.33
CA GLU A 227 0.25 -6.10 -10.71
C GLU A 227 0.05 -7.39 -11.53
N GLU A 228 0.99 -8.33 -11.44
CA GLU A 228 0.90 -9.62 -12.13
C GLU A 228 -0.30 -10.45 -11.67
N LYS A 229 -0.59 -10.46 -10.37
CA LYS A 229 -1.75 -11.16 -9.81
C LYS A 229 -3.06 -10.58 -10.29
N VAL A 230 -3.17 -9.25 -10.31
CA VAL A 230 -4.36 -8.58 -10.85
C VAL A 230 -4.52 -8.87 -12.34
N ARG A 231 -3.45 -8.82 -13.15
CA ARG A 231 -3.48 -9.15 -14.59
C ARG A 231 -3.83 -10.62 -14.86
N GLN A 232 -3.49 -11.56 -13.97
CA GLN A 232 -3.91 -12.96 -14.08
C GLN A 232 -5.42 -13.12 -13.95
N VAL A 233 -6.06 -12.34 -13.07
CA VAL A 233 -7.52 -12.37 -12.86
C VAL A 233 -8.25 -11.52 -13.92
N LEU A 234 -7.63 -10.41 -14.34
CA LEU A 234 -8.16 -9.45 -15.30
C LEU A 234 -7.15 -9.24 -16.46
N PRO A 235 -7.13 -10.12 -17.47
CA PRO A 235 -6.09 -10.14 -18.51
C PRO A 235 -5.93 -8.83 -19.30
N ASN A 236 -7.01 -8.04 -19.43
CA ASN A 236 -6.99 -6.76 -20.12
C ASN A 236 -7.05 -5.60 -19.12
N SER A 237 -6.13 -5.60 -18.14
CA SER A 237 -6.03 -4.51 -17.18
C SER A 237 -4.67 -3.81 -17.26
N ASP A 238 -4.70 -2.49 -17.12
CA ASP A 238 -3.56 -1.65 -16.80
C ASP A 238 -3.61 -1.33 -15.31
N VAL A 239 -2.57 -1.73 -14.58
CA VAL A 239 -2.54 -1.70 -13.12
C VAL A 239 -1.40 -0.83 -12.66
N LEU A 240 -1.72 0.18 -11.87
CA LEU A 240 -0.78 1.04 -11.18
C LEU A 240 -0.87 0.78 -9.67
N VAL A 241 0.27 0.42 -9.07
CA VAL A 241 0.37 0.16 -7.63
C VAL A 241 1.21 1.23 -6.97
N HIS A 242 0.59 1.98 -6.05
CA HIS A 242 1.30 2.86 -5.14
C HIS A 242 1.68 2.09 -3.87
N VAL A 243 2.89 2.31 -3.38
CA VAL A 243 3.41 1.60 -2.20
C VAL A 243 3.53 2.57 -1.03
N ASP A 244 2.78 2.29 0.04
CA ASP A 244 2.80 3.05 1.28
C ASP A 244 3.62 2.28 2.33
N ALA A 245 4.65 2.93 2.85
CA ALA A 245 5.47 2.37 3.91
C ALA A 245 4.77 2.55 5.26
N THR A 246 4.49 1.44 5.96
CA THR A 246 3.80 1.45 7.25
C THR A 246 4.57 0.74 8.34
N GLU A 247 4.31 1.11 9.60
CA GLU A 247 4.83 0.41 10.76
C GLU A 247 4.17 -0.97 10.87
N TYR A 248 4.98 -2.01 11.04
CA TYR A 248 4.49 -3.38 11.09
C TYR A 248 4.61 -3.96 12.49
N SER A 249 3.61 -4.73 12.93
CA SER A 249 3.55 -5.30 14.29
C SER A 249 4.72 -6.23 14.65
N ASN A 250 5.42 -6.77 13.65
CA ASN A 250 6.58 -7.66 13.82
C ASN A 250 7.92 -6.92 13.62
N GLU A 251 7.92 -5.59 13.59
CA GLU A 251 9.13 -4.79 13.47
C GLU A 251 10.00 -4.99 14.71
N THR A 252 11.24 -5.46 14.51
CA THR A 252 12.17 -5.65 15.61
C THR A 252 12.77 -4.33 16.06
N MET A 253 13.26 -4.28 17.31
CA MET A 253 13.98 -3.11 17.80
C MET A 253 15.20 -2.77 16.94
N VAL A 254 15.89 -3.78 16.42
CA VAL A 254 17.03 -3.61 15.50
C VAL A 254 16.60 -2.96 14.19
N ASP A 255 15.44 -3.34 13.65
CA ASP A 255 14.90 -2.74 12.43
C ASP A 255 14.57 -1.25 12.65
N ARG A 256 13.98 -0.90 13.81
CA ARG A 256 13.70 0.50 14.19
C ARG A 256 14.99 1.32 14.31
N ILE A 257 16.03 0.78 14.95
CA ILE A 257 17.33 1.45 15.06
C ILE A 257 17.91 1.73 13.66
N ARG A 258 17.86 0.75 12.76
CA ARG A 258 18.35 0.92 11.38
C ARG A 258 17.55 1.94 10.58
N LEU A 259 16.25 2.01 10.79
CA LEU A 259 15.40 3.02 10.16
C LEU A 259 15.76 4.42 10.63
N ILE A 260 15.85 4.64 11.95
CA ILE A 260 16.22 5.93 12.53
C ILE A 260 17.60 6.36 12.01
N ALA A 261 18.55 5.42 11.88
CA ALA A 261 19.85 5.69 11.31
C ALA A 261 19.77 6.09 9.83
N ALA A 262 18.98 5.38 9.03
CA ALA A 262 18.81 5.67 7.60
C ALA A 262 18.12 7.02 7.34
N GLU A 263 17.32 7.51 8.28
CA GLU A 263 16.67 8.83 8.24
C GLU A 263 17.53 9.96 8.83
N THR A 264 18.71 9.63 9.36
CA THR A 264 19.61 10.64 9.95
C THR A 264 20.69 11.00 8.95
N ASP A 265 20.64 12.23 8.45
CA ASP A 265 21.63 12.71 7.48
C ASP A 265 23.05 12.64 8.05
N GLY A 266 23.98 12.11 7.25
CA GLY A 266 25.39 11.93 7.63
C GLY A 266 25.72 10.54 8.15
N ILE A 267 24.75 9.71 8.53
CA ILE A 267 24.94 8.31 8.86
C ILE A 267 24.80 7.46 7.60
N ARG A 268 25.81 6.64 7.31
CA ARG A 268 25.78 5.71 6.15
C ARG A 268 25.21 4.36 6.49
N ASN A 269 25.59 3.83 7.66
CA ASN A 269 25.16 2.51 8.12
C ASN A 269 25.31 2.39 9.63
N VAL A 270 24.59 1.42 10.22
CA VAL A 270 24.77 1.01 11.62
C VAL A 270 24.90 -0.51 11.68
N HIS A 271 25.85 -0.97 12.47
CA HIS A 271 26.13 -2.40 12.65
C HIS A 271 26.61 -2.69 14.08
N SER A 272 26.94 -3.94 14.39
CA SER A 272 27.37 -4.36 15.72
C SER A 272 26.44 -3.89 16.84
N ILE A 273 25.11 -4.07 16.63
CA ILE A 273 24.09 -3.59 17.57
C ILE A 273 23.99 -4.55 18.74
N TYR A 274 24.34 -4.09 19.96
CA TYR A 274 24.27 -4.83 21.19
C TYR A 274 23.32 -4.13 22.18
N MET A 275 22.56 -4.93 22.91
CA MET A 275 21.64 -4.42 23.96
C MET A 275 21.89 -5.14 25.26
N SER A 276 22.18 -4.40 26.33
CA SER A 276 22.29 -4.91 27.68
C SER A 276 21.18 -4.38 28.57
N ARG A 277 20.70 -5.17 29.53
CA ARG A 277 19.73 -4.69 30.53
C ARG A 277 20.43 -3.85 31.58
N ILE A 278 19.83 -2.71 31.92
CA ILE A 278 20.26 -1.91 33.08
C ILE A 278 19.62 -2.53 34.32
N VAL A 279 20.43 -3.17 35.17
CA VAL A 279 19.99 -3.68 36.47
C VAL A 279 20.27 -2.59 37.48
N PRO A 280 19.26 -2.00 38.18
CA PRO A 280 19.50 -1.03 39.22
C PRO A 280 20.29 -1.66 40.36
N ALA A 281 21.31 -0.95 40.88
CA ALA A 281 22.17 -1.43 42.02
C ALA A 281 21.40 -1.78 43.31
N SER A 282 20.12 -1.44 43.41
CA SER A 282 19.24 -1.74 44.52
C SER A 282 18.61 -3.14 44.50
N VAL A 283 18.75 -3.91 43.39
CA VAL A 283 18.15 -5.26 43.26
C VAL A 283 19.15 -6.37 43.70
N GLU A 284 20.42 -6.02 43.93
CA GLU A 284 21.46 -6.96 44.39
C GLU A 284 21.26 -7.55 45.81
N THR A 285 20.17 -7.13 46.50
CA THR A 285 20.07 -7.41 47.93
C THR A 285 19.06 -8.47 48.38
N ALA A 286 18.25 -9.02 47.49
CA ALA A 286 17.28 -10.06 47.89
C ALA A 286 17.84 -11.49 47.73
N ALA A 287 18.52 -11.80 46.61
CA ALA A 287 19.10 -13.13 46.42
C ALA A 287 20.42 -13.34 47.20
N ASP A 288 21.28 -12.30 47.27
CA ASP A 288 22.52 -12.36 48.10
C ASP A 288 22.24 -12.35 49.62
N ARG A 289 21.12 -11.85 50.07
CA ARG A 289 20.69 -11.94 51.48
C ARG A 289 20.17 -13.32 51.85
N GLU A 290 19.54 -14.05 50.95
CA GLU A 290 19.12 -15.43 51.22
C GLU A 290 20.32 -16.41 51.26
N GLU A 291 21.35 -16.22 50.44
CA GLU A 291 22.56 -17.07 50.48
C GLU A 291 23.43 -16.76 51.69
N LYS A 292 23.52 -15.52 52.17
CA LYS A 292 24.18 -15.15 53.43
C LYS A 292 23.40 -15.50 54.69
N MET A 293 22.07 -15.59 54.64
CA MET A 293 21.25 -16.01 55.78
C MET A 293 21.10 -17.54 55.90
N SER A 294 21.35 -18.32 54.82
CA SER A 294 21.34 -19.77 54.89
C SER A 294 22.62 -20.37 55.51
N GLY A 295 23.69 -19.54 55.70
CA GLY A 295 24.94 -19.93 56.36
C GLY A 295 24.94 -19.81 57.89
N ILE A 296 23.90 -19.26 58.52
CA ILE A 296 23.79 -19.13 59.97
C ILE A 296 22.40 -19.59 60.41
N LYS A 297 22.26 -20.83 60.74
CA LYS A 297 21.34 -21.52 61.67
C LYS A 297 20.79 -22.84 61.12
N ALA A 298 21.66 -23.84 61.16
CA ALA A 298 21.21 -25.15 61.58
C ALA A 298 21.18 -25.15 63.10
N ASN A 299 20.01 -24.91 63.71
CA ASN A 299 19.56 -25.59 64.93
C ASN A 299 18.23 -24.99 65.44
N SER A 300 17.38 -25.91 65.71
CA SER A 300 16.23 -25.93 66.62
C SER A 300 14.82 -25.95 65.98
N THR A 301 14.36 -27.18 65.83
CA THR A 301 13.16 -27.83 66.38
C THR A 301 11.80 -27.13 66.38
N LEU A 302 10.87 -27.82 65.69
CA LEU A 302 9.54 -28.27 66.13
C LEU A 302 8.38 -27.28 66.32
N ASN A 303 7.34 -27.61 65.55
CA ASN A 303 5.92 -27.74 65.94
C ASN A 303 4.91 -26.65 65.57
N ASN A 304 3.91 -27.22 64.92
CA ASN A 304 2.48 -26.94 64.97
C ASN A 304 1.81 -26.04 63.92
N SER A 305 1.17 -26.76 62.97
CA SER A 305 -0.12 -26.36 62.41
C SER A 305 -1.23 -26.38 63.48
N PRO A 306 -2.39 -25.64 63.34
CA PRO A 306 -3.38 -26.05 62.38
C PRO A 306 -4.30 -24.93 61.78
N SER A 307 -4.83 -25.25 60.63
CA SER A 307 -6.28 -25.32 60.25
C SER A 307 -7.13 -24.04 60.21
N ASN A 308 -7.48 -23.74 58.96
CA ASN A 308 -8.88 -23.72 58.46
C ASN A 308 -9.77 -22.49 58.67
N LYS A 309 -10.37 -22.13 57.54
CA LYS A 309 -11.75 -21.72 57.30
C LYS A 309 -12.09 -20.23 57.12
N ASP A 310 -12.65 -20.06 55.96
CA ASP A 310 -13.94 -19.48 55.55
C ASP A 310 -14.06 -18.02 55.12
N LEU A 311 -14.39 -17.88 53.86
CA LEU A 311 -15.49 -17.10 53.25
C LEU A 311 -15.47 -15.55 53.32
N LYS A 312 -15.46 -14.85 52.25
CA LYS A 312 -16.65 -14.42 51.46
C LYS A 312 -16.27 -13.54 50.31
N GLU A 313 -16.99 -13.75 49.24
CA GLU A 313 -17.17 -12.86 48.08
C GLU A 313 -17.72 -11.50 48.50
N GLU A 314 -17.24 -10.43 47.86
CA GLU A 314 -18.10 -9.30 47.55
C GLU A 314 -17.59 -8.60 46.29
N ASN A 315 -18.49 -8.45 45.31
CA ASN A 315 -18.38 -7.68 44.10
C ASN A 315 -18.20 -6.20 44.41
N ASP A 316 -17.38 -5.51 43.65
CA ASP A 316 -17.77 -4.19 43.16
C ASP A 316 -17.00 -3.83 41.87
N ASP A 317 -17.81 -3.54 40.85
CA ASP A 317 -17.42 -3.00 39.55
C ASP A 317 -16.88 -1.57 39.71
N ASP A 318 -15.63 -1.34 39.29
CA ASP A 318 -15.19 -0.04 38.82
C ASP A 318 -13.98 -0.17 37.89
N PRO A 319 -14.09 0.22 36.59
CA PRO A 319 -12.98 0.12 35.65
C PRO A 319 -12.05 1.33 35.81
N GLN A 320 -11.22 1.30 36.83
CA GLN A 320 -10.09 2.20 36.91
C GLN A 320 -9.00 1.69 35.91
N LEU A 321 -8.74 2.50 34.89
CA LEU A 321 -7.56 2.42 34.07
C LEU A 321 -6.30 2.37 34.93
N LEU A 322 -5.87 1.16 35.26
CA LEU A 322 -4.54 0.90 35.82
C LEU A 322 -3.54 1.08 34.68
N VAL A 323 -3.05 2.31 34.54
CA VAL A 323 -1.74 2.55 33.94
C VAL A 323 -0.74 1.79 34.79
N GLN A 324 -0.39 0.58 34.40
CA GLN A 324 0.69 -0.16 35.03
C GLN A 324 1.97 0.67 34.87
N PRO A 325 2.67 1.02 35.95
CA PRO A 325 3.98 1.66 35.85
C PRO A 325 4.89 0.66 35.08
N LEU A 326 5.48 1.11 33.99
CA LEU A 326 6.53 0.37 33.26
C LEU A 326 7.54 -0.13 34.27
N SER A 327 7.61 -1.45 34.46
CA SER A 327 8.52 -2.04 35.43
C SER A 327 9.95 -1.63 35.08
N LEU A 328 10.70 -1.07 36.03
CA LEU A 328 12.10 -0.66 35.89
C LEU A 328 13.04 -1.76 35.37
N SER A 329 12.55 -3.00 35.26
CA SER A 329 13.27 -4.19 34.80
C SER A 329 13.46 -4.29 33.28
N SER A 330 13.01 -3.33 32.48
CA SER A 330 13.05 -3.39 31.01
C SER A 330 13.89 -2.29 30.34
N LEU A 331 14.65 -1.50 31.10
CA LEU A 331 15.49 -0.46 30.53
C LEU A 331 16.76 -1.05 29.92
N LEU A 332 17.09 -0.61 28.71
CA LEU A 332 18.21 -1.13 27.93
C LEU A 332 19.30 -0.05 27.76
N HIS A 333 20.54 -0.53 27.78
CA HIS A 333 21.69 0.22 27.26
C HIS A 333 22.01 -0.34 25.87
N LEU A 334 22.03 0.54 24.88
CA LEU A 334 22.30 0.23 23.48
C LEU A 334 23.76 0.59 23.15
N TYR A 335 24.46 -0.34 22.53
CA TYR A 335 25.80 -0.13 21.96
C TYR A 335 25.70 -0.40 20.46
N LEU A 336 26.30 0.46 19.63
CA LEU A 336 26.29 0.29 18.20
C LEU A 336 27.48 1.00 17.53
N ASP A 337 27.91 0.46 16.41
CA ASP A 337 28.90 1.06 15.55
C ASP A 337 28.18 1.84 14.45
N VAL A 338 28.58 3.10 14.23
CA VAL A 338 27.97 4.03 13.28
C VAL A 338 28.97 4.42 12.21
N GLN A 339 28.69 4.02 10.99
CA GLN A 339 29.50 4.36 9.83
C GLN A 339 29.12 5.75 9.29
N MET A 340 30.10 6.65 9.19
CA MET A 340 29.91 8.01 8.74
C MET A 340 30.81 8.36 7.54
N ASN A 341 30.55 9.54 6.93
CA ASN A 341 31.42 10.05 5.86
C ASN A 341 32.79 10.49 6.45
N PRO A 342 33.92 9.97 5.97
CA PRO A 342 35.26 10.32 6.45
C PRO A 342 35.65 11.80 6.21
N GLU A 343 34.96 12.52 5.35
CA GLU A 343 35.20 13.92 5.05
C GLU A 343 34.61 14.90 6.08
N LEU A 344 33.75 14.39 6.99
CA LEU A 344 33.16 15.21 8.05
C LEU A 344 34.24 15.59 9.07
N ASP A 345 34.15 16.82 9.59
CA ASP A 345 34.90 17.20 10.76
C ASP A 345 34.32 16.58 12.04
N LEU A 346 35.14 16.44 13.06
CA LEU A 346 34.75 15.76 14.30
C LEU A 346 33.56 16.43 15.01
N ASN A 347 33.48 17.77 15.00
CA ASN A 347 32.37 18.48 15.68
C ASN A 347 31.05 18.24 14.97
N THR A 348 31.02 18.28 13.64
CA THR A 348 29.84 17.99 12.84
C THR A 348 29.42 16.53 13.04
N ALA A 349 30.36 15.57 12.99
CA ALA A 349 30.08 14.17 13.22
C ALA A 349 29.49 13.93 14.63
N HIS A 350 30.06 14.56 15.66
CA HIS A 350 29.57 14.47 17.02
C HIS A 350 28.13 15.02 17.16
N THR A 351 27.84 16.17 16.56
CA THR A 351 26.50 16.76 16.56
C THR A 351 25.46 15.84 15.89
N ILE A 352 25.82 15.18 14.79
CA ILE A 352 24.96 14.20 14.11
C ILE A 352 24.68 13.01 15.03
N ILE A 353 25.71 12.45 15.65
CA ILE A 353 25.60 11.33 16.58
C ILE A 353 24.72 11.69 17.78
N GLU A 354 24.94 12.84 18.39
CA GLU A 354 24.13 13.31 19.53
C GLU A 354 22.65 13.43 19.16
N SER A 355 22.36 14.00 17.98
CA SER A 355 20.98 14.08 17.47
C SER A 355 20.36 12.68 17.24
N PHE A 356 21.14 11.76 16.71
CA PHE A 356 20.73 10.37 16.50
C PHE A 356 20.46 9.63 17.80
N GLU A 357 21.32 9.78 18.82
CA GLU A 357 21.12 9.19 20.16
C GLU A 357 19.87 9.73 20.85
N ILE A 358 19.62 11.04 20.72
CA ILE A 358 18.41 11.67 21.26
C ILE A 358 17.15 11.09 20.57
N ARG A 359 17.19 10.95 19.24
CA ARG A 359 16.08 10.33 18.49
C ARG A 359 15.85 8.90 18.92
N LEU A 360 16.89 8.08 19.06
CA LEU A 360 16.78 6.69 19.54
C LEU A 360 16.09 6.60 20.90
N LYS A 361 16.46 7.47 21.85
CA LYS A 361 15.85 7.51 23.18
C LYS A 361 14.39 7.97 23.17
N ASN A 362 14.05 8.87 22.26
CA ASN A 362 12.68 9.40 22.12
C ASN A 362 11.74 8.42 21.40
N GLU A 363 12.21 7.78 20.34
CA GLU A 363 11.40 6.90 19.50
C GLU A 363 11.33 5.46 20.04
N ILE A 364 12.30 5.04 20.87
CA ILE A 364 12.35 3.69 21.47
C ILE A 364 12.45 3.84 23.01
N PRO A 365 11.31 3.98 23.73
CA PRO A 365 11.30 4.27 25.17
C PRO A 365 12.02 3.25 26.06
N GLN A 366 12.25 2.04 25.56
CA GLN A 366 13.01 1.00 26.25
C GLN A 366 14.52 1.32 26.35
N ILE A 367 15.05 2.16 25.45
CA ILE A 367 16.45 2.55 25.42
C ILE A 367 16.66 3.73 26.37
N ARG A 368 17.42 3.50 27.47
CA ARG A 368 17.78 4.53 28.45
C ARG A 368 19.11 5.20 28.10
N ASN A 369 20.11 4.39 27.78
CA ASN A 369 21.44 4.85 27.43
C ASN A 369 21.81 4.36 26.04
N VAL A 370 22.54 5.18 25.29
CA VAL A 370 23.10 4.82 24.00
C VAL A 370 24.59 5.13 24.06
N THR A 371 25.40 4.23 23.56
CA THR A 371 26.84 4.41 23.34
C THR A 371 27.12 4.07 21.90
N THR A 372 27.64 5.03 21.17
CA THR A 372 27.97 4.92 19.75
C THR A 372 29.48 4.90 19.56
N HIS A 373 29.92 4.06 18.64
CA HIS A 373 31.29 4.08 18.13
C HIS A 373 31.27 4.55 16.67
N ILE A 374 32.08 5.54 16.35
CA ILE A 374 32.13 6.11 14.98
C ILE A 374 33.17 5.35 14.16
N GLU A 375 32.74 4.81 13.02
CA GLU A 375 33.61 4.11 12.06
C GLU A 375 33.58 4.78 10.69
N ILE A 376 34.69 4.66 9.96
CA ILE A 376 34.85 5.25 8.61
C ILE A 376 34.67 4.18 7.53
N GLU A 377 35.06 2.94 7.81
CA GLU A 377 34.93 1.79 6.91
C GLU A 377 34.11 0.68 7.59
N ALA A 378 33.36 -0.09 6.80
CA ALA A 378 32.58 -1.22 7.33
C ALA A 378 33.51 -2.31 7.85
N SER A 379 33.39 -2.69 9.13
CA SER A 379 33.94 -3.95 9.63
C SER A 379 32.96 -5.09 9.33
N ASP A 380 33.46 -6.22 8.83
CA ASP A 380 32.65 -7.40 8.45
C ASP A 380 32.11 -8.20 9.66
N ASP A 381 31.83 -7.56 10.79
CA ASP A 381 31.44 -8.29 12.01
C ASP A 381 29.92 -8.46 12.17
N VAL A 382 29.55 -9.69 12.49
CA VAL A 382 28.18 -10.21 12.61
C VAL A 382 27.57 -9.80 13.95
N SER A 383 26.32 -9.28 13.92
CA SER A 383 25.54 -8.91 15.10
C SER A 383 25.22 -10.12 16.00
N ILE A 384 25.64 -10.09 17.25
CA ILE A 384 25.26 -11.08 18.28
C ILE A 384 24.47 -10.35 19.37
N ILE A 385 23.32 -10.87 19.74
CA ILE A 385 22.49 -10.37 20.86
C ILE A 385 22.87 -11.13 22.11
N GLY A 386 23.42 -10.43 23.12
CA GLY A 386 23.77 -11.01 24.41
C GLY A 386 23.27 -10.15 25.58
N ILE A 387 22.81 -10.79 26.67
CA ILE A 387 22.31 -10.13 27.88
C ILE A 387 23.29 -10.46 28.99
N GLU A 388 23.95 -9.48 29.63
CA GLU A 388 24.70 -9.75 30.84
C GLU A 388 24.96 -8.61 31.84
N LYS A 389 25.51 -8.98 32.98
CA LYS A 389 25.56 -8.35 34.31
C LYS A 389 26.79 -7.46 34.47
N ILE A 390 26.64 -6.29 35.06
CA ILE A 390 27.74 -5.35 35.33
C ILE A 390 28.46 -5.72 36.63
N SER A 391 29.79 -5.79 36.62
CA SER A 391 30.59 -5.84 37.84
C SER A 391 31.87 -4.97 37.77
N SER A 392 32.32 -4.55 38.83
CA SER A 392 32.85 -3.40 39.51
C SER A 392 34.37 -3.04 39.42
N ARG A 393 34.61 -1.84 39.56
CA ARG A 393 35.59 -0.81 40.00
C ARG A 393 37.13 -0.92 40.03
N PRO A 394 37.91 -1.98 40.06
CA PRO A 394 39.36 -1.79 40.08
C PRO A 394 40.01 -1.49 38.71
N TYR A 395 39.36 -1.88 37.62
CA TYR A 395 39.88 -1.77 36.26
C TYR A 395 39.72 -0.38 35.59
N THR A 396 38.72 0.39 35.97
CA THR A 396 38.36 1.64 35.30
C THR A 396 39.49 2.69 35.38
N GLU A 397 40.21 2.76 36.49
CA GLU A 397 41.30 3.73 36.66
C GLU A 397 42.55 3.36 35.86
N GLN A 398 42.79 2.06 35.66
CA GLN A 398 43.88 1.58 34.82
C GLN A 398 43.57 1.88 33.35
N ILE A 399 42.37 1.63 32.89
CA ILE A 399 41.93 1.89 31.53
C ILE A 399 42.03 3.41 31.23
N ARG A 400 41.57 4.24 32.16
CA ARG A 400 41.69 5.70 32.05
C ARG A 400 43.13 6.15 31.91
N LYS A 401 44.06 5.59 32.67
CA LYS A 401 45.48 5.90 32.56
C LYS A 401 46.05 5.48 31.19
N ILE A 402 45.67 4.34 30.68
CA ILE A 402 46.09 3.88 29.36
C ILE A 402 45.58 4.85 28.29
N ALA A 403 44.31 5.24 28.30
CA ALA A 403 43.74 6.17 27.34
C ALA A 403 44.42 7.52 27.37
N LEU A 404 44.66 8.09 28.55
CA LEU A 404 45.34 9.38 28.75
C LEU A 404 46.83 9.35 28.42
N SER A 405 47.44 8.17 28.24
CA SER A 405 48.84 8.06 27.79
C SER A 405 49.02 8.29 26.27
N VAL A 406 47.91 8.33 25.54
CA VAL A 406 47.93 8.54 24.08
C VAL A 406 47.94 10.04 23.77
N ASP A 407 48.80 10.43 22.84
CA ASP A 407 48.92 11.81 22.39
C ASP A 407 47.59 12.33 21.83
N ARG A 408 47.24 13.62 22.11
CA ARG A 408 46.00 14.28 21.73
C ARG A 408 44.72 13.79 22.44
N VAL A 409 44.78 12.87 23.40
CA VAL A 409 43.68 12.52 24.29
C VAL A 409 43.74 13.39 25.53
N ASN A 410 42.77 14.31 25.68
CA ASN A 410 42.74 15.29 26.77
C ASN A 410 41.99 14.77 28.01
N ASP A 411 40.96 13.99 27.81
CA ASP A 411 40.20 13.41 28.90
C ASP A 411 39.67 12.04 28.55
N CYS A 412 39.31 11.22 29.55
CA CYS A 412 38.69 9.92 29.40
C CYS A 412 37.56 9.79 30.42
N LYS A 413 36.33 9.67 29.90
CA LYS A 413 35.10 9.60 30.69
C LYS A 413 34.39 8.28 30.49
N ASP A 414 33.35 8.04 31.26
CA ASP A 414 32.36 6.99 31.12
C ASP A 414 32.96 5.58 30.92
N VAL A 415 34.07 5.29 31.55
CA VAL A 415 34.72 3.97 31.49
C VAL A 415 33.80 2.92 32.12
N SER A 416 33.28 2.01 31.33
CA SER A 416 32.45 0.88 31.74
C SER A 416 33.09 -0.43 31.36
N VAL A 417 33.07 -1.40 32.24
CA VAL A 417 33.57 -2.75 32.02
C VAL A 417 32.43 -3.72 32.29
N VAL A 418 32.07 -4.51 31.29
CA VAL A 418 30.95 -5.46 31.33
C VAL A 418 31.45 -6.84 30.93
N ASP A 419 31.11 -7.85 31.70
CA ASP A 419 31.40 -9.25 31.36
C ASP A 419 30.22 -9.80 30.54
N VAL A 420 30.50 -10.20 29.28
CA VAL A 420 29.54 -10.79 28.36
C VAL A 420 30.03 -12.19 27.99
N ASN A 421 29.27 -13.23 28.36
CA ASN A 421 29.63 -14.63 28.10
C ASN A 421 31.07 -15.05 28.52
N ALA A 422 31.52 -14.52 29.67
CA ALA A 422 32.90 -14.68 30.20
C ALA A 422 33.97 -13.92 29.40
N GLU A 423 33.59 -13.02 28.50
CA GLU A 423 34.49 -12.11 27.81
C GLU A 423 34.30 -10.68 28.33
N GLN A 424 35.41 -9.98 28.54
CA GLN A 424 35.37 -8.58 29.01
C GLN A 424 35.15 -7.62 27.87
N HIS A 425 34.05 -6.86 27.93
CA HIS A 425 33.75 -5.74 27.05
C HIS A 425 34.00 -4.42 27.78
N ILE A 426 34.84 -3.59 27.20
CA ILE A 426 35.19 -2.28 27.76
C ILE A 426 34.61 -1.20 26.86
N THR A 427 33.96 -0.22 27.47
CA THR A 427 33.46 0.96 26.77
C THR A 427 34.04 2.21 27.47
N LEU A 428 34.52 3.16 26.69
CA LEU A 428 35.03 4.43 27.21
C LEU A 428 34.80 5.57 26.22
N THR A 429 34.72 6.79 26.75
CA THR A 429 34.66 8.02 25.98
C THR A 429 35.98 8.77 26.14
N ILE A 430 36.62 9.15 25.04
CA ILE A 430 37.82 9.98 25.02
C ILE A 430 37.51 11.32 24.40
N SER A 431 38.01 12.40 25.05
CA SER A 431 37.98 13.74 24.49
C SER A 431 39.29 14.02 23.73
N ILE A 432 39.17 14.34 22.44
CA ILE A 432 40.30 14.57 21.55
C ILE A 432 40.48 16.07 21.34
N GLU A 433 41.72 16.55 21.36
CA GLU A 433 42.02 17.95 21.15
C GLU A 433 41.48 18.44 19.80
N ALA A 434 40.59 19.42 19.86
CA ALA A 434 40.07 20.09 18.67
C ALA A 434 41.23 20.78 17.95
N GLY A 435 41.40 20.53 16.66
CA GLY A 435 42.38 21.22 15.85
C GLY A 435 42.19 22.76 15.89
N MET A 436 43.16 23.50 15.44
CA MET A 436 43.04 24.96 15.34
C MET A 436 41.89 25.34 14.39
N GLU A 437 41.33 26.53 14.56
CA GLU A 437 40.18 27.06 13.78
C GLU A 437 40.38 26.97 12.24
N ASN A 438 41.62 26.90 11.78
CA ASN A 438 42.00 26.76 10.36
C ASN A 438 42.37 25.31 9.92
N ASP A 439 42.43 24.35 10.86
CA ASP A 439 42.71 22.95 10.60
C ASP A 439 41.98 22.04 11.65
N PRO A 440 40.68 21.88 11.50
CA PRO A 440 39.89 21.08 12.43
C PRO A 440 40.30 19.62 12.38
N THR A 441 40.34 18.95 13.52
CA THR A 441 40.63 17.52 13.59
C THR A 441 39.61 16.76 12.73
N SER A 442 40.07 16.09 11.69
CA SER A 442 39.22 15.31 10.82
C SER A 442 38.64 14.08 11.56
N LEU A 443 37.47 13.61 11.14
CA LEU A 443 36.90 12.38 11.66
C LEU A 443 37.87 11.19 11.47
N ALA A 444 38.62 11.17 10.37
CA ALA A 444 39.64 10.16 10.09
C ALA A 444 40.78 10.16 11.12
N ASP A 445 41.23 11.36 11.58
CA ASP A 445 42.24 11.47 12.62
C ASP A 445 41.71 11.02 13.99
N ALA A 446 40.48 11.44 14.32
CA ALA A 446 39.83 11.01 15.55
C ALA A 446 39.63 9.48 15.59
N HIS A 447 39.23 8.88 14.50
CA HIS A 447 39.09 7.44 14.37
C HIS A 447 40.42 6.70 14.52
N ARG A 448 41.53 7.24 13.92
CA ARG A 448 42.87 6.65 14.10
C ARG A 448 43.34 6.70 15.56
N ILE A 449 43.07 7.78 16.27
CA ILE A 449 43.39 7.92 17.71
C ILE A 449 42.56 6.89 18.51
N ALA A 450 41.23 6.82 18.27
CA ALA A 450 40.34 5.87 18.94
C ALA A 450 40.80 4.41 18.73
N THR A 451 41.10 4.03 17.46
CA THR A 451 41.61 2.71 17.12
C THR A 451 42.95 2.41 17.79
N TYR A 452 43.83 3.38 17.95
CA TYR A 452 45.07 3.21 18.66
C TYR A 452 44.87 2.99 20.14
N VAL A 453 43.97 3.79 20.80
CA VAL A 453 43.57 3.60 22.19
C VAL A 453 42.95 2.22 22.41
N GLN A 454 42.03 1.81 21.54
CA GLN A 454 41.38 0.49 21.54
C GLN A 454 42.41 -0.65 21.53
N ASN A 455 43.33 -0.63 20.56
CA ASN A 455 44.35 -1.66 20.44
C ASN A 455 45.32 -1.67 21.64
N LEU A 456 45.61 -0.52 22.21
CA LEU A 456 46.49 -0.42 23.38
C LEU A 456 45.82 -1.03 24.61
N ILE A 457 44.52 -0.77 24.83
CA ILE A 457 43.73 -1.35 25.91
C ILE A 457 43.62 -2.86 25.74
N ILE A 458 43.24 -3.33 24.54
CA ILE A 458 43.17 -4.78 24.24
C ILE A 458 44.49 -5.49 24.59
N ARG A 459 45.61 -4.91 24.19
CA ARG A 459 46.95 -5.50 24.44
C ARG A 459 47.33 -5.53 25.92
N GLN A 460 46.90 -4.55 26.69
CA GLN A 460 47.29 -4.44 28.10
C GLN A 460 46.31 -5.12 29.06
N THR A 461 45.04 -5.25 28.67
CA THR A 461 44.00 -5.85 29.53
C THR A 461 43.64 -7.27 29.13
N GLY A 462 43.91 -7.68 27.88
CA GLY A 462 43.45 -8.96 27.32
C GLY A 462 41.94 -9.01 27.05
N SER A 463 41.26 -7.87 27.07
CA SER A 463 39.81 -7.79 26.82
C SER A 463 39.47 -8.20 25.40
N SER A 464 38.39 -8.91 25.22
CA SER A 464 37.94 -9.40 23.92
C SER A 464 37.37 -8.28 23.03
N ARG A 465 36.78 -7.27 23.65
CA ARG A 465 36.20 -6.12 22.95
C ARG A 465 36.37 -4.82 23.71
N VAL A 466 36.83 -3.78 23.00
CA VAL A 466 36.95 -2.42 23.52
C VAL A 466 36.26 -1.48 22.54
N VAL A 467 35.34 -0.67 23.02
CA VAL A 467 34.64 0.37 22.24
C VAL A 467 35.08 1.71 22.77
N VAL A 468 35.59 2.57 21.86
CA VAL A 468 36.07 3.90 22.21
C VAL A 468 35.21 4.93 21.51
N HIS A 469 34.43 5.67 22.29
CA HIS A 469 33.68 6.83 21.80
C HIS A 469 34.60 8.05 21.78
N THR A 470 34.48 8.88 20.72
CA THR A 470 35.28 10.10 20.58
C THR A 470 34.41 11.35 20.66
N GLU A 471 34.78 12.30 21.48
CA GLU A 471 34.18 13.62 21.52
C GLU A 471 35.27 14.72 21.37
N PRO A 472 34.89 15.88 20.83
CA PRO A 472 35.81 17.00 20.79
C PRO A 472 36.13 17.48 22.22
N ALA A 473 37.40 17.84 22.50
CA ALA A 473 37.74 18.50 23.75
C ALA A 473 37.15 19.91 23.74
N ASN A 474 36.44 20.27 24.80
CA ASN A 474 35.93 21.65 25.00
C ASN A 474 37.04 22.66 25.23
#